data_3a82409e6b37b5e588837889a3f11947
#
_entry.id   3a82409e6b37b5e588837889a3f11947
#
_cell.length_a   1.000
_cell.length_b   1.000
_cell.length_c   1.000
_cell.angle_alpha   90.00
_cell.angle_beta   90.00
_cell.angle_gamma   90.00
#
_symmetry.space_group_name_H-M   'P 1'
#
loop_
_entity.id
_entity.type
_entity.pdbx_description
1 polymer ?
#
loop_
_entity_poly.entity_id
_entity_poly.type
_entity_poly.pdbx_seq_one_letter_code
_entity_poly.pdbx_strand_id
1 'polypeptide(L)'
;TLREKVGAYYHYLWESRHHYDDRTVLATLPPTLRAEIILTLHAALIDRVPFFKGAERRSVEEIILALKPRVALPGEILFRAGDPPDALYIIQHGAIEILTATDEVIATLQTGDFFGEMALLDQAPRNATVRAIDYCDLFLLGRDDFARTLERYPDFADHVREVAAARKTRNAPNPVNDQVPRTTSAK
;
A
#
# COMPACT_ATOMS: atom_id res chain seq x y z
N THR A 1 -10.11 22.21 -13.52
CA THR A 1 -11.46 22.29 -12.92
C THR A 1 -11.93 20.91 -12.45
N LEU A 2 -12.98 20.81 -11.61
CA LEU A 2 -13.56 19.53 -11.18
C LEU A 2 -13.99 18.69 -12.37
N ARG A 3 -14.57 19.32 -13.39
CA ARG A 3 -15.02 18.66 -14.63
C ARG A 3 -13.87 17.98 -15.38
N GLU A 4 -12.71 18.62 -15.45
CA GLU A 4 -11.50 18.06 -16.08
C GLU A 4 -10.99 16.87 -15.29
N LYS A 5 -10.95 16.95 -13.96
CA LYS A 5 -10.55 15.83 -13.09
C LYS A 5 -11.47 14.62 -13.25
N VAL A 6 -12.77 14.86 -13.27
CA VAL A 6 -13.78 13.80 -13.50
C VAL A 6 -13.62 13.19 -14.89
N GLY A 7 -13.46 14.03 -15.94
CA GLY A 7 -13.23 13.55 -17.30
C GLY A 7 -11.96 12.72 -17.44
N ALA A 8 -10.85 13.18 -16.88
CA ALA A 8 -9.56 12.47 -16.87
C ALA A 8 -9.64 11.13 -16.12
N TYR A 9 -10.35 11.10 -14.99
CA TYR A 9 -10.58 9.86 -14.22
C TYR A 9 -11.35 8.81 -15.05
N TYR A 10 -12.47 9.19 -15.68
CA TYR A 10 -13.23 8.25 -16.51
C TYR A 10 -12.46 7.83 -17.77
N HIS A 11 -11.67 8.73 -18.34
CA HIS A 11 -10.80 8.41 -19.48
C HIS A 11 -9.75 7.37 -19.08
N TYR A 12 -9.10 7.57 -17.94
CA TYR A 12 -8.15 6.59 -17.40
C TYR A 12 -8.79 5.22 -17.14
N LEU A 13 -9.97 5.19 -16.50
CA LEU A 13 -10.71 3.94 -16.29
C LEU A 13 -11.05 3.22 -17.59
N TRP A 14 -11.38 3.98 -18.65
CA TRP A 14 -11.70 3.41 -19.96
C TRP A 14 -10.48 2.84 -20.67
N GLU A 15 -9.34 3.53 -20.61
CA GLU A 15 -8.09 3.10 -21.27
C GLU A 15 -7.43 1.94 -20.55
N SER A 16 -7.43 1.98 -19.22
CA SER A 16 -6.71 0.96 -18.41
C SER A 16 -7.37 -0.42 -18.43
N ARG A 17 -8.61 -0.54 -18.90
CA ARG A 17 -9.40 -1.81 -19.02
C ARG A 17 -9.37 -2.73 -17.78
N HIS A 18 -8.72 -2.30 -16.69
CA HIS A 18 -8.40 -3.13 -15.52
C HIS A 18 -9.42 -3.00 -14.38
N HIS A 19 -10.42 -2.10 -14.52
CA HIS A 19 -11.34 -1.74 -13.42
C HIS A 19 -12.81 -1.88 -13.81
N TYR A 20 -13.15 -2.96 -14.53
CA TYR A 20 -14.53 -3.39 -14.39
C TYR A 20 -14.67 -3.92 -12.98
N ASP A 21 -15.66 -3.42 -12.26
CA ASP A 21 -16.11 -3.99 -10.98
C ASP A 21 -16.71 -5.38 -11.29
N ASP A 22 -15.81 -6.33 -11.61
CA ASP A 22 -16.15 -7.73 -11.84
C ASP A 22 -16.79 -8.37 -10.61
N ARG A 23 -16.75 -7.69 -9.45
CA ARG A 23 -17.34 -8.19 -8.21
C ARG A 23 -18.83 -8.44 -8.33
N THR A 24 -19.57 -7.56 -9.03
CA THR A 24 -21.00 -7.75 -9.24
C THR A 24 -21.26 -8.97 -10.11
N VAL A 25 -20.48 -9.15 -11.17
CA VAL A 25 -20.58 -10.34 -12.06
C VAL A 25 -20.06 -11.58 -11.34
N LEU A 26 -18.89 -11.48 -10.69
CA LEU A 26 -18.30 -12.59 -9.93
C LEU A 26 -19.16 -12.99 -8.72
N ALA A 27 -19.92 -12.06 -8.14
CA ALA A 27 -20.83 -12.36 -7.03
C ALA A 27 -21.94 -13.35 -7.39
N THR A 28 -22.31 -13.44 -8.67
CA THR A 28 -23.32 -14.40 -9.17
C THR A 28 -22.77 -15.81 -9.34
N LEU A 29 -21.44 -15.99 -9.34
CA LEU A 29 -20.79 -17.27 -9.55
C LEU A 29 -20.71 -18.09 -8.24
N PRO A 30 -20.66 -19.42 -8.35
CA PRO A 30 -20.36 -20.29 -7.21
C PRO A 30 -19.02 -19.89 -6.55
N PRO A 31 -18.89 -19.98 -5.21
CA PRO A 31 -17.69 -19.51 -4.49
C PRO A 31 -16.37 -20.10 -5.00
N THR A 32 -16.35 -21.38 -5.36
CA THR A 32 -15.18 -22.08 -5.89
C THR A 32 -14.73 -21.52 -7.25
N LEU A 33 -15.65 -21.31 -8.16
CA LEU A 33 -15.35 -20.77 -9.50
C LEU A 33 -14.93 -19.30 -9.40
N ARG A 34 -15.57 -18.53 -8.51
CA ARG A 34 -15.19 -17.15 -8.23
C ARG A 34 -13.74 -17.06 -7.74
N ALA A 35 -13.37 -17.90 -6.76
CA ALA A 35 -12.00 -17.92 -6.23
C ALA A 35 -10.98 -18.25 -7.32
N GLU A 36 -11.24 -19.25 -8.16
CA GLU A 36 -10.36 -19.65 -9.25
C GLU A 36 -10.15 -18.53 -10.28
N ILE A 37 -11.22 -17.84 -10.66
CA ILE A 37 -11.14 -16.70 -11.59
C ILE A 37 -10.32 -15.54 -10.97
N ILE A 38 -10.62 -15.17 -9.71
CA ILE A 38 -9.92 -14.08 -9.02
C ILE A 38 -8.43 -14.40 -8.89
N LEU A 39 -8.06 -15.61 -8.52
CA LEU A 39 -6.66 -16.04 -8.42
C LEU A 39 -5.96 -15.99 -9.78
N THR A 40 -6.63 -16.41 -10.84
CA THR A 40 -6.08 -16.37 -12.21
C THR A 40 -5.86 -14.91 -12.66
N LEU A 41 -6.82 -14.02 -12.41
CA LEU A 41 -6.71 -12.61 -12.75
C LEU A 41 -5.59 -11.90 -11.98
N HIS A 42 -5.34 -12.31 -10.74
CA HIS A 42 -4.32 -11.70 -9.88
C HIS A 42 -3.00 -12.48 -9.79
N ALA A 43 -2.80 -13.51 -10.63
CA ALA A 43 -1.57 -14.32 -10.62
C ALA A 43 -0.31 -13.45 -10.76
N ALA A 44 -0.31 -12.49 -11.68
CA ALA A 44 0.81 -11.57 -11.88
C ALA A 44 1.09 -10.65 -10.66
N LEU A 45 0.07 -10.33 -9.87
CA LEU A 45 0.22 -9.59 -8.62
C LEU A 45 0.93 -10.46 -7.57
N ILE A 46 0.50 -11.71 -7.44
CA ILE A 46 1.07 -12.67 -6.47
C ILE A 46 2.57 -12.83 -6.72
N ASP A 47 2.97 -12.99 -7.97
CA ASP A 47 4.37 -13.23 -8.35
C ASP A 47 5.27 -12.00 -8.17
N ARG A 48 4.71 -10.80 -8.32
CA ARG A 48 5.49 -9.54 -8.31
C ARG A 48 5.62 -8.89 -6.95
N VAL A 49 4.62 -9.06 -6.09
CA VAL A 49 4.57 -8.35 -4.80
C VAL A 49 5.33 -9.12 -3.72
N PRO A 50 6.43 -8.58 -3.17
CA PRO A 50 7.21 -9.25 -2.13
C PRO A 50 6.39 -9.62 -0.89
N PHE A 51 5.28 -8.96 -0.67
CA PHE A 51 4.31 -9.24 0.38
C PHE A 51 3.81 -10.70 0.37
N PHE A 52 3.67 -11.30 -0.82
CA PHE A 52 3.21 -12.70 -0.97
C PHE A 52 4.34 -13.73 -0.98
N LYS A 53 5.59 -13.28 -0.92
CA LYS A 53 6.75 -14.18 -1.04
C LYS A 53 6.82 -15.13 0.17
N GLY A 54 6.85 -16.43 -0.12
CA GLY A 54 6.90 -17.46 0.91
C GLY A 54 5.57 -17.72 1.63
N ALA A 55 4.49 -17.02 1.26
CA ALA A 55 3.18 -17.25 1.83
C ALA A 55 2.58 -18.57 1.35
N GLU A 56 1.89 -19.28 2.23
CA GLU A 56 1.12 -20.47 1.86
C GLU A 56 0.00 -20.10 0.87
N ARG A 57 -0.28 -21.00 -0.07
CA ARG A 57 -1.33 -20.80 -1.08
C ARG A 57 -2.67 -20.38 -0.48
N ARG A 58 -3.07 -20.96 0.65
CA ARG A 58 -4.34 -20.63 1.31
C ARG A 58 -4.37 -19.20 1.85
N SER A 59 -3.25 -18.72 2.41
CA SER A 59 -3.17 -17.33 2.89
C SER A 59 -3.25 -16.36 1.74
N VAL A 60 -2.58 -16.65 0.62
CA VAL A 60 -2.65 -15.84 -0.59
C VAL A 60 -4.08 -15.79 -1.14
N GLU A 61 -4.77 -16.93 -1.21
CA GLU A 61 -6.17 -17.01 -1.65
C GLU A 61 -7.10 -16.13 -0.79
N GLU A 62 -7.00 -16.22 0.54
CA GLU A 62 -7.81 -15.41 1.46
C GLU A 62 -7.53 -13.92 1.32
N ILE A 63 -6.25 -13.54 1.23
CA ILE A 63 -5.85 -12.13 1.05
C ILE A 63 -6.41 -11.58 -0.27
N ILE A 64 -6.21 -12.29 -1.38
CA ILE A 64 -6.66 -11.85 -2.71
C ILE A 64 -8.17 -11.65 -2.74
N LEU A 65 -8.93 -12.55 -2.12
CA LEU A 65 -10.40 -12.44 -2.02
C LEU A 65 -10.84 -11.23 -1.18
N ALA A 66 -10.03 -10.80 -0.23
CA ALA A 66 -10.31 -9.67 0.64
C ALA A 66 -9.86 -8.32 0.04
N LEU A 67 -8.99 -8.33 -0.99
CA LEU A 67 -8.48 -7.11 -1.63
C LEU A 67 -9.63 -6.30 -2.26
N LYS A 68 -9.58 -4.99 -2.08
CA LYS A 68 -10.51 -4.02 -2.68
C LYS A 68 -9.74 -3.12 -3.65
N PRO A 69 -10.13 -3.02 -4.92
CA PRO A 69 -9.49 -2.12 -5.87
C PRO A 69 -9.79 -0.66 -5.52
N ARG A 70 -8.82 0.21 -5.76
CA ARG A 70 -8.93 1.67 -5.66
C ARG A 70 -8.04 2.32 -6.71
N VAL A 71 -8.57 3.33 -7.40
CA VAL A 71 -7.76 4.22 -8.25
C VAL A 71 -7.46 5.48 -7.47
N ALA A 72 -6.20 5.92 -7.52
CA ALA A 72 -5.77 7.21 -7.01
C ALA A 72 -5.35 8.13 -8.17
N LEU A 73 -5.69 9.41 -8.05
CA LEU A 73 -5.37 10.44 -9.04
C LEU A 73 -3.99 11.05 -8.76
N PRO A 74 -3.28 11.57 -9.79
CA PRO A 74 -2.05 12.31 -9.59
C PRO A 74 -2.21 13.44 -8.56
N GLY A 75 -1.33 13.50 -7.57
CA GLY A 75 -1.36 14.46 -6.46
C GLY A 75 -2.39 14.14 -5.37
N GLU A 76 -3.14 13.04 -5.46
CA GLU A 76 -4.07 12.62 -4.42
C GLU A 76 -3.32 12.16 -3.17
N ILE A 77 -3.73 12.67 -2.02
CA ILE A 77 -3.23 12.19 -0.72
C ILE A 77 -4.09 11.00 -0.31
N LEU A 78 -3.45 9.83 -0.20
CA LEU A 78 -4.09 8.58 0.18
C LEU A 78 -4.43 8.55 1.67
N PHE A 79 -3.50 9.01 2.49
CA PHE A 79 -3.65 9.26 3.93
C PHE A 79 -2.56 10.22 4.42
N ARG A 80 -2.77 10.83 5.58
CA ARG A 80 -1.84 11.76 6.22
C ARG A 80 -1.19 11.14 7.45
N ALA A 81 -0.03 11.65 7.82
CA ALA A 81 0.54 11.39 9.13
C ALA A 81 -0.47 11.77 10.22
N GLY A 82 -0.67 10.87 11.20
CA GLY A 82 -1.66 11.03 12.27
C GLY A 82 -3.03 10.42 11.99
N ASP A 83 -3.36 10.08 10.75
CA ASP A 83 -4.62 9.42 10.43
C ASP A 83 -4.70 8.02 11.06
N PRO A 84 -5.91 7.53 11.40
CA PRO A 84 -6.08 6.16 11.86
C PRO A 84 -5.75 5.16 10.73
N PRO A 85 -5.09 4.02 11.04
CA PRO A 85 -4.79 3.01 10.03
C PRO A 85 -6.07 2.22 9.66
N ASP A 86 -6.47 2.31 8.41
CA ASP A 86 -7.67 1.67 7.84
C ASP A 86 -7.35 0.44 6.98
N ALA A 87 -6.25 0.48 6.24
CA ALA A 87 -5.86 -0.56 5.31
C ALA A 87 -4.34 -0.61 5.08
N LEU A 88 -3.88 -1.75 4.56
CA LEU A 88 -2.62 -1.90 3.83
C LEU A 88 -2.91 -1.67 2.35
N TYR A 89 -1.97 -1.08 1.64
CA TYR A 89 -2.07 -0.76 0.21
C TYR A 89 -1.01 -1.52 -0.59
N ILE A 90 -1.38 -2.09 -1.73
CA ILE A 90 -0.50 -2.75 -2.70
C ILE A 90 -0.59 -1.98 -4.01
N ILE A 91 0.55 -1.64 -4.61
CA ILE A 91 0.62 -0.90 -5.87
C ILE A 91 0.61 -1.90 -7.03
N GLN A 92 -0.50 -1.96 -7.75
CA GLN A 92 -0.62 -2.76 -8.98
C GLN A 92 0.00 -2.01 -10.16
N HIS A 93 -0.24 -0.70 -10.25
CA HIS A 93 0.31 0.18 -11.27
C HIS A 93 0.51 1.59 -10.70
N GLY A 94 1.51 2.32 -11.23
CA GLY A 94 1.82 3.68 -10.85
C GLY A 94 2.89 3.80 -9.79
N ALA A 95 3.06 5.02 -9.27
CA ALA A 95 4.05 5.37 -8.26
C ALA A 95 3.47 6.31 -7.20
N ILE A 96 3.94 6.16 -5.96
CA ILE A 96 3.59 7.02 -4.83
C ILE A 96 4.85 7.54 -4.16
N GLU A 97 4.72 8.63 -3.45
CA GLU A 97 5.76 9.18 -2.58
C GLU A 97 5.30 9.18 -1.12
N ILE A 98 6.26 8.89 -0.25
CA ILE A 98 6.09 8.94 1.19
C ILE A 98 6.73 10.24 1.67
N LEU A 99 5.97 11.04 2.43
CA LEU A 99 6.35 12.38 2.86
C LEU A 99 6.45 12.45 4.38
N THR A 100 7.39 13.27 4.86
CA THR A 100 7.43 13.70 6.26
C THR A 100 6.25 14.62 6.60
N ALA A 101 6.14 14.99 7.87
CA ALA A 101 5.19 16.03 8.30
C ALA A 101 5.50 17.42 7.70
N THR A 102 6.71 17.63 7.19
CA THR A 102 7.17 18.87 6.52
C THR A 102 7.12 18.77 4.99
N ASP A 103 6.38 17.81 4.43
CA ASP A 103 6.24 17.55 2.99
C ASP A 103 7.54 17.20 2.25
N GLU A 104 8.57 16.74 2.96
CA GLU A 104 9.81 16.25 2.35
C GLU A 104 9.64 14.80 1.93
N VAL A 105 10.06 14.46 0.70
CA VAL A 105 10.02 13.09 0.18
C VAL A 105 11.08 12.24 0.85
N ILE A 106 10.68 11.20 1.58
CA ILE A 106 11.58 10.25 2.23
C ILE A 106 11.72 8.93 1.46
N ALA A 107 10.74 8.59 0.64
CA ALA A 107 10.79 7.41 -0.21
C ALA A 107 9.80 7.53 -1.38
N THR A 108 10.12 6.83 -2.46
CA THR A 108 9.20 6.59 -3.58
C THR A 108 8.98 5.09 -3.70
N LEU A 109 7.72 4.69 -3.82
CA LEU A 109 7.31 3.30 -4.06
C LEU A 109 6.60 3.20 -5.40
N GLN A 110 6.70 2.03 -6.03
CA GLN A 110 6.19 1.81 -7.39
C GLN A 110 5.50 0.45 -7.53
N THR A 111 5.07 0.14 -8.73
CA THR A 111 4.42 -1.13 -9.07
C THR A 111 5.14 -2.33 -8.43
N GLY A 112 4.40 -3.13 -7.69
CA GLY A 112 4.89 -4.28 -6.93
C GLY A 112 5.21 -3.99 -5.47
N ASP A 113 5.31 -2.72 -5.05
CA ASP A 113 5.50 -2.36 -3.65
C ASP A 113 4.16 -2.36 -2.87
N PHE A 114 4.28 -2.39 -1.55
CA PHE A 114 3.15 -2.22 -0.63
C PHE A 114 3.50 -1.24 0.48
N PHE A 115 2.50 -0.63 1.13
CA PHE A 115 2.71 0.38 2.17
C PHE A 115 1.55 0.45 3.16
N GLY A 116 1.76 1.13 4.28
CA GLY A 116 0.76 1.30 5.33
C GLY A 116 0.70 0.15 6.34
N GLU A 117 1.53 -0.90 6.19
CA GLU A 117 1.65 -2.05 7.08
C GLU A 117 2.08 -1.65 8.49
N MET A 118 3.00 -0.68 8.61
CA MET A 118 3.63 -0.32 9.88
C MET A 118 2.60 0.15 10.91
N ALA A 119 1.72 1.05 10.52
CA ALA A 119 0.68 1.58 11.40
C ALA A 119 -0.35 0.50 11.80
N LEU A 120 -0.60 -0.48 10.93
CA LEU A 120 -1.46 -1.62 11.24
C LEU A 120 -0.80 -2.60 12.21
N LEU A 121 0.49 -2.91 12.01
CA LEU A 121 1.27 -3.79 12.90
C LEU A 121 1.43 -3.19 14.29
N ASP A 122 1.75 -1.90 14.36
CA ASP A 122 1.99 -1.19 15.62
C ASP A 122 0.68 -0.74 16.29
N GLN A 123 -0.47 -0.90 15.64
CA GLN A 123 -1.78 -0.36 16.06
C GLN A 123 -1.71 1.13 16.42
N ALA A 124 -0.93 1.88 15.65
CA ALA A 124 -0.62 3.28 15.86
C ALA A 124 -1.17 4.13 14.69
N PRO A 125 -1.30 5.45 14.86
CA PRO A 125 -1.60 6.35 13.76
C PRO A 125 -0.57 6.25 12.62
N ARG A 126 -0.95 6.67 11.41
CA ARG A 126 -0.05 6.74 10.25
C ARG A 126 1.18 7.58 10.58
N ASN A 127 2.36 7.06 10.33
CA ASN A 127 3.63 7.71 10.66
C ASN A 127 4.15 8.66 9.55
N ALA A 128 3.53 8.63 8.38
CA ALA A 128 3.90 9.45 7.23
C ALA A 128 2.66 9.81 6.40
N THR A 129 2.78 10.83 5.56
CA THR A 129 1.80 11.17 4.53
C THR A 129 2.17 10.44 3.24
N VAL A 130 1.17 9.93 2.51
CA VAL A 130 1.37 9.25 1.23
C VAL A 130 0.57 9.96 0.14
N ARG A 131 1.26 10.28 -0.96
CA ARG A 131 0.72 10.99 -2.12
C ARG A 131 0.99 10.23 -3.41
N ALA A 132 -0.01 10.11 -4.28
CA ALA A 132 0.16 9.54 -5.60
C ALA A 132 0.93 10.51 -6.51
N ILE A 133 1.95 10.01 -7.23
CA ILE A 133 2.72 10.78 -8.21
C ILE A 133 1.96 10.84 -9.53
N ASP A 134 1.43 9.71 -9.96
CA ASP A 134 0.68 9.52 -11.18
C ASP A 134 -0.67 8.82 -10.89
N TYR A 135 -1.36 8.34 -11.93
CA TYR A 135 -2.51 7.47 -11.75
C TYR A 135 -2.04 6.15 -11.15
N CYS A 136 -2.58 5.79 -10.00
CA CYS A 136 -2.22 4.55 -9.33
C CYS A 136 -3.42 3.61 -9.24
N ASP A 137 -3.22 2.38 -9.71
CA ASP A 137 -4.11 1.27 -9.43
C ASP A 137 -3.62 0.57 -8.15
N LEU A 138 -4.45 0.59 -7.13
CA LEU A 138 -4.13 0.09 -5.81
C LEU A 138 -5.07 -1.04 -5.43
N PHE A 139 -4.56 -2.00 -4.66
CA PHE A 139 -5.37 -2.91 -3.87
C PHE A 139 -5.26 -2.58 -2.39
N LEU A 140 -6.39 -2.57 -1.70
CA LEU A 140 -6.49 -2.33 -0.28
C LEU A 140 -6.84 -3.64 0.43
N LEU A 141 -6.04 -4.01 1.44
CA LEU A 141 -6.41 -5.02 2.43
C LEU A 141 -6.84 -4.30 3.70
N GLY A 142 -8.13 -4.40 4.04
CA GLY A 142 -8.68 -3.73 5.20
C GLY A 142 -8.03 -4.20 6.52
N ARG A 143 -8.04 -3.33 7.53
CA ARG A 143 -7.43 -3.57 8.85
C ARG A 143 -7.85 -4.91 9.46
N ASP A 144 -9.15 -5.23 9.45
CA ASP A 144 -9.67 -6.44 10.09
C ASP A 144 -9.28 -7.71 9.32
N ASP A 145 -9.25 -7.63 7.97
CA ASP A 145 -8.79 -8.71 7.11
C ASP A 145 -7.30 -8.96 7.28
N PHE A 146 -6.50 -7.88 7.37
CA PHE A 146 -5.08 -7.95 7.63
C PHE A 146 -4.78 -8.59 8.99
N ALA A 147 -5.44 -8.13 10.06
CA ALA A 147 -5.27 -8.69 11.41
C ALA A 147 -5.61 -10.18 11.45
N ARG A 148 -6.75 -10.56 10.87
CA ARG A 148 -7.19 -11.97 10.77
C ARG A 148 -6.18 -12.85 10.02
N THR A 149 -5.59 -12.32 8.95
CA THR A 149 -4.58 -13.03 8.17
C THR A 149 -3.32 -13.26 8.99
N LEU A 150 -2.84 -12.25 9.73
CA LEU A 150 -1.66 -12.37 10.59
C LEU A 150 -1.87 -13.37 11.73
N GLU A 151 -3.07 -13.41 12.32
CA GLU A 151 -3.40 -14.37 13.38
C GLU A 151 -3.43 -15.81 12.86
N ARG A 152 -3.95 -16.00 11.65
CA ARG A 152 -4.16 -17.33 11.07
C ARG A 152 -2.89 -17.91 10.44
N TYR A 153 -1.98 -17.06 9.95
CA TYR A 153 -0.78 -17.47 9.21
C TYR A 153 0.48 -16.86 9.85
N PRO A 154 1.04 -17.49 10.92
CA PRO A 154 2.18 -16.95 11.66
C PRO A 154 3.43 -16.71 10.80
N ASP A 155 3.76 -17.63 9.89
CA ASP A 155 4.93 -17.51 9.01
C ASP A 155 4.81 -16.28 8.09
N PHE A 156 3.61 -16.02 7.60
CA PHE A 156 3.31 -14.82 6.84
C PHE A 156 3.43 -13.56 7.71
N ALA A 157 2.93 -13.63 8.95
CA ALA A 157 3.04 -12.52 9.89
C ALA A 157 4.50 -12.16 10.19
N ASP A 158 5.37 -13.16 10.35
CA ASP A 158 6.80 -12.95 10.61
C ASP A 158 7.48 -12.31 9.40
N HIS A 159 7.17 -12.78 8.19
CA HIS A 159 7.66 -12.15 6.96
C HIS A 159 7.26 -10.67 6.85
N VAL A 160 6.00 -10.33 7.11
CA VAL A 160 5.52 -8.94 7.07
C VAL A 160 6.23 -8.08 8.12
N ARG A 161 6.44 -8.61 9.33
CA ARG A 161 7.18 -7.92 10.41
C ARG A 161 8.64 -7.67 10.03
N GLU A 162 9.32 -8.64 9.42
CA GLU A 162 10.69 -8.49 8.94
C GLU A 162 10.82 -7.37 7.89
N VAL A 163 9.93 -7.35 6.91
CA VAL A 163 9.91 -6.29 5.88
C VAL A 163 9.65 -4.93 6.51
N ALA A 164 8.70 -4.82 7.45
CA ALA A 164 8.41 -3.58 8.15
C ALA A 164 9.61 -3.11 9.00
N ALA A 165 10.29 -4.00 9.70
CA ALA A 165 11.48 -3.70 10.50
C ALA A 165 12.64 -3.17 9.62
N ALA A 166 12.89 -3.81 8.49
CA ALA A 166 13.91 -3.36 7.52
C ALA A 166 13.61 -1.95 6.99
N ARG A 167 12.34 -1.63 6.74
CA ARG A 167 11.90 -0.30 6.32
C ARG A 167 12.04 0.75 7.42
N LYS A 168 11.71 0.42 8.67
CA LYS A 168 11.93 1.32 9.83
C LYS A 168 13.38 1.75 9.94
N THR A 169 14.32 0.80 9.83
CA THR A 169 15.76 1.07 9.90
C THR A 169 16.23 1.99 8.77
N ARG A 170 15.73 1.79 7.56
CA ARG A 170 16.10 2.59 6.39
C ARG A 170 15.54 4.01 6.43
N ASN A 171 14.36 4.20 7.00
CA ASN A 171 13.65 5.48 7.08
C ASN A 171 13.89 6.21 8.42
N ALA A 172 14.72 5.67 9.32
CA ALA A 172 15.13 6.37 10.53
C ALA A 172 15.89 7.65 10.11
N PRO A 173 15.55 8.84 10.67
CA PRO A 173 16.31 10.04 10.39
C PRO A 173 17.77 9.80 10.79
N ASN A 174 18.69 10.06 9.86
CA ASN A 174 20.12 10.00 10.14
C ASN A 174 20.37 10.97 11.30
N PRO A 175 20.97 10.57 12.44
CA PRO A 175 21.27 11.51 13.50
C PRO A 175 22.27 12.52 12.92
N VAL A 176 21.74 13.68 12.52
CA VAL A 176 22.56 14.81 12.04
C VAL A 176 23.48 15.18 13.17
N ASN A 177 24.75 15.05 12.90
CA ASN A 177 25.91 15.44 13.67
C ASN A 177 25.76 16.90 14.17
N ASP A 178 25.15 17.08 15.33
CA ASP A 178 24.98 18.37 15.99
C ASP A 178 26.28 18.73 16.74
N GLN A 179 27.39 18.68 16.01
CA GLN A 179 28.67 19.22 16.43
C GLN A 179 28.99 20.48 15.63
N VAL A 180 28.24 21.54 15.87
CA VAL A 180 28.74 22.89 15.60
C VAL A 180 29.67 23.26 16.76
N PRO A 181 30.97 23.41 16.56
CA PRO A 181 31.87 23.92 17.59
C PRO A 181 31.48 25.35 17.92
N ARG A 182 31.06 25.59 19.16
CA ARG A 182 30.93 26.95 19.69
C ARG A 182 32.34 27.60 19.71
N THR A 183 32.64 28.39 18.70
CA THR A 183 33.78 29.28 18.74
C THR A 183 33.52 30.33 19.81
N THR A 184 34.18 30.14 20.93
CA THR A 184 34.34 31.12 21.98
C THR A 184 35.16 32.27 21.41
N SER A 185 34.55 33.40 21.15
CA SER A 185 35.26 34.64 20.88
C SER A 185 35.48 35.34 22.23
N ALA A 186 36.72 35.24 22.73
CA ALA A 186 37.23 36.11 23.79
C ALA A 186 37.97 37.27 23.13
N LYS A 187 37.44 38.44 23.29
CA LYS A 187 38.08 39.72 23.68
C LYS A 187 37.18 40.89 23.31
#